data_8cdea95a4d5bf6a709775dd0c41686d3
#
_entry.id   8cdea95a4d5bf6a709775dd0c41686d3
#
_cell.length_a   1.000
_cell.length_b   1.000
_cell.length_c   1.000
_cell.angle_alpha   90.00
_cell.angle_beta   90.00
_cell.angle_gamma   90.00
#
_symmetry.space_group_name_H-M   'P 1'
#
loop_
_entity.id
_entity.type
_entity.pdbx_description
1 polymer ?
#
loop_
_entity_poly.entity_id
_entity_poly.type
_entity_poly.pdbx_seq_one_letter_code
_entity_poly.pdbx_strand_id
1 'polypeptide(L)'
;MIANTPEAPYYAVIFTSINTEDIAGYSAMADRMVQLASEQDGFLGIESARNEVGITVSYWKDLTSIKNWKENAEHAFAQEQGRKKWYQSYKTRIAKIERDYGFDKDYE
;
A
#
# COMPACT_ATOMS: atom_id res chain seq x y z
N MET A 1 2.51 -10.50 7.82
CA MET A 1 2.02 -10.17 9.17
C MET A 1 0.80 -9.27 9.05
N ILE A 2 -0.22 -9.53 9.84
CA ILE A 2 -1.44 -8.73 9.79
C ILE A 2 -1.19 -7.37 10.45
N ALA A 3 -1.58 -6.30 9.78
CA ALA A 3 -1.42 -4.95 10.31
C ALA A 3 -2.28 -4.76 11.56
N ASN A 4 -1.72 -4.09 12.55
CA ASN A 4 -2.42 -3.77 13.79
C ASN A 4 -2.93 -2.33 13.70
N THR A 5 -4.20 -2.19 13.33
CA THR A 5 -4.83 -0.90 13.13
C THR A 5 -5.58 -0.43 14.38
N PRO A 6 -5.77 0.89 14.57
CA PRO A 6 -6.60 1.38 15.67
C PRO A 6 -8.07 1.06 15.43
N GLU A 7 -8.93 1.44 16.37
CA GLU A 7 -10.37 1.27 16.24
C GLU A 7 -10.91 1.98 14.99
N ALA A 8 -11.81 1.31 14.28
CA ALA A 8 -12.48 1.89 13.11
C ALA A 8 -13.37 3.07 13.52
N PRO A 9 -13.66 4.03 12.64
CA PRO A 9 -13.35 3.96 11.20
C PRO A 9 -11.95 4.45 10.84
N TYR A 10 -11.43 3.91 9.75
CA TYR A 10 -10.21 4.38 9.10
C TYR A 10 -10.32 4.05 7.61
N TYR A 11 -9.26 4.25 6.84
CA TYR A 11 -9.33 4.11 5.39
C TYR A 11 -8.28 3.14 4.88
N ALA A 12 -8.57 2.51 3.75
CA ALA A 12 -7.65 1.60 3.10
C ALA A 12 -7.38 2.05 1.67
N VAL A 13 -6.14 1.91 1.24
CA VAL A 13 -5.74 2.02 -0.16
C VAL A 13 -5.40 0.61 -0.62
N ILE A 14 -6.16 0.11 -1.58
CA ILE A 14 -5.98 -1.23 -2.13
C ILE A 14 -5.34 -1.07 -3.51
N PHE A 15 -4.09 -1.52 -3.63
CA PHE A 15 -3.31 -1.42 -4.86
C PHE A 15 -3.13 -2.82 -5.42
N THR A 16 -3.79 -3.07 -6.56
CA THR A 16 -3.72 -4.35 -7.25
C THR A 16 -2.94 -4.17 -8.55
N SER A 17 -1.95 -5.00 -8.79
CA SER A 17 -1.06 -4.81 -9.95
C SER A 17 -0.60 -6.10 -10.58
N ILE A 18 -0.28 -6.00 -11.87
CA ILE A 18 0.37 -7.05 -12.64
C ILE A 18 1.68 -6.47 -13.15
N ASN A 19 2.79 -7.16 -12.87
CA ASN A 19 4.11 -6.72 -13.29
C ASN A 19 4.36 -7.04 -14.77
N THR A 20 5.26 -6.26 -15.38
CA THR A 20 5.87 -6.64 -16.66
C THR A 20 6.91 -7.72 -16.40
N GLU A 21 7.49 -8.26 -17.48
CA GLU A 21 8.62 -9.21 -17.35
C GLU A 21 9.89 -8.51 -16.89
N ASP A 22 10.02 -7.20 -17.13
CA ASP A 22 11.18 -6.40 -16.72
C ASP A 22 10.98 -5.85 -15.31
N ILE A 23 11.33 -6.65 -14.33
CA ILE A 23 11.19 -6.29 -12.90
C ILE A 23 12.52 -5.84 -12.27
N ALA A 24 13.54 -5.55 -13.07
CA ALA A 24 14.82 -5.08 -12.54
C ALA A 24 14.62 -3.80 -11.70
N GLY A 25 15.06 -3.84 -10.46
CA GLY A 25 14.90 -2.72 -9.51
C GLY A 25 13.54 -2.64 -8.82
N TYR A 26 12.58 -3.47 -9.19
CA TYR A 26 11.24 -3.43 -8.61
C TYR A 26 11.23 -3.69 -7.11
N SER A 27 11.96 -4.71 -6.66
CA SER A 27 12.00 -5.08 -5.25
C SER A 27 12.52 -3.94 -4.37
N ALA A 28 13.61 -3.29 -4.82
CA ALA A 28 14.18 -2.14 -4.10
C ALA A 28 13.20 -0.97 -4.06
N MET A 29 12.49 -0.73 -5.15
CA MET A 29 11.47 0.33 -5.20
C MET A 29 10.30 0.02 -4.30
N ALA A 30 9.84 -1.23 -4.26
CA ALA A 30 8.75 -1.66 -3.40
C ALA A 30 9.11 -1.44 -1.93
N ASP A 31 10.33 -1.81 -1.53
CA ASP A 31 10.81 -1.59 -0.16
C ASP A 31 10.87 -0.10 0.17
N ARG A 32 11.36 0.72 -0.76
CA ARG A 32 11.38 2.17 -0.60
C ARG A 32 10.00 2.76 -0.42
N MET A 33 9.02 2.27 -1.17
CA MET A 33 7.64 2.74 -1.07
C MET A 33 7.03 2.42 0.30
N VAL A 34 7.29 1.23 0.83
CA VAL A 34 6.85 0.86 2.17
C VAL A 34 7.47 1.79 3.22
N GLN A 35 8.76 2.07 3.09
CA GLN A 35 9.46 2.96 4.01
C GLN A 35 8.88 4.38 3.94
N LEU A 36 8.70 4.92 2.75
CA LEU A 36 8.12 6.25 2.57
C LEU A 36 6.71 6.34 3.13
N ALA A 37 5.90 5.30 2.91
CA ALA A 37 4.54 5.25 3.45
C ALA A 37 4.58 5.28 4.98
N SER A 38 5.45 4.51 5.60
CA SER A 38 5.55 4.41 7.07
C SER A 38 5.95 5.72 7.72
N GLU A 39 6.58 6.63 6.98
CA GLU A 39 7.00 7.95 7.48
C GLU A 39 5.91 9.02 7.33
N GLN A 40 4.82 8.72 6.63
CA GLN A 40 3.76 9.69 6.39
C GLN A 40 2.84 9.86 7.60
N ASP A 41 2.37 11.10 7.81
CA ASP A 41 1.33 11.35 8.80
C ASP A 41 0.07 10.58 8.44
N GLY A 42 -0.52 9.94 9.43
CA GLY A 42 -1.76 9.20 9.26
C GLY A 42 -1.59 7.77 8.76
N PHE A 43 -0.36 7.31 8.52
CA PHE A 43 -0.10 5.92 8.19
C PHE A 43 -0.42 5.02 9.40
N LEU A 44 -1.19 3.96 9.16
CA LEU A 44 -1.61 3.03 10.23
C LEU A 44 -1.04 1.62 10.07
N GLY A 45 -0.72 1.21 8.85
CA GLY A 45 -0.18 -0.12 8.62
C GLY A 45 -0.24 -0.51 7.15
N ILE A 46 0.37 -1.66 6.83
CA ILE A 46 0.44 -2.14 5.45
C ILE A 46 0.55 -3.65 5.43
N GLU A 47 -0.09 -4.25 4.46
CA GLU A 47 -0.05 -5.68 4.19
C GLU A 47 0.09 -5.89 2.70
N SER A 48 0.85 -6.90 2.30
CA SER A 48 0.98 -7.19 0.87
C SER A 48 1.26 -8.66 0.63
N ALA A 49 0.83 -9.10 -0.54
CA ALA A 49 1.13 -10.43 -1.05
C ALA A 49 1.22 -10.35 -2.57
N ARG A 50 2.10 -11.14 -3.16
CA ARG A 50 2.27 -11.17 -4.61
C ARG A 50 2.57 -12.57 -5.10
N ASN A 51 1.86 -12.91 -6.15
CA ASN A 51 2.18 -14.03 -7.03
C ASN A 51 2.07 -13.48 -8.45
N GLU A 52 1.19 -14.00 -9.28
CA GLU A 52 0.92 -13.41 -10.61
C GLU A 52 0.26 -12.04 -10.47
N VAL A 53 -0.61 -11.89 -9.48
CA VAL A 53 -1.23 -10.63 -9.11
C VAL A 53 -0.67 -10.20 -7.76
N GLY A 54 -0.27 -8.95 -7.66
CA GLY A 54 0.15 -8.37 -6.38
C GLY A 54 -0.95 -7.52 -5.79
N ILE A 55 -1.14 -7.64 -4.49
CA ILE A 55 -2.11 -6.82 -3.76
C ILE A 55 -1.41 -6.23 -2.55
N THR A 56 -1.44 -4.90 -2.46
CA THR A 56 -0.93 -4.18 -1.30
C THR A 56 -2.08 -3.38 -0.72
N VAL A 57 -2.32 -3.53 0.57
CA VAL A 57 -3.33 -2.75 1.29
C VAL A 57 -2.61 -1.91 2.33
N SER A 58 -2.74 -0.60 2.23
CA SER A 58 -2.24 0.33 3.24
C SER A 58 -3.40 0.98 3.96
N TYR A 59 -3.23 1.22 5.25
CA TYR A 59 -4.28 1.76 6.12
C TYR A 59 -3.90 3.15 6.60
N TRP A 60 -4.88 4.05 6.61
CA TRP A 60 -4.68 5.48 6.83
C TRP A 60 -5.79 6.05 7.70
N LYS A 61 -5.45 7.03 8.50
CA LYS A 61 -6.43 7.60 9.43
C LYS A 61 -7.49 8.47 8.73
N ASP A 62 -7.17 9.08 7.57
CA ASP A 62 -8.10 9.94 6.85
C ASP A 62 -7.75 10.07 5.37
N LEU A 63 -8.65 10.69 4.60
CA LEU A 63 -8.48 10.88 3.17
C LEU A 63 -7.38 11.88 2.82
N THR A 64 -7.14 12.86 3.67
CA THR A 64 -6.07 13.84 3.48
C THR A 64 -4.70 13.17 3.51
N SER A 65 -4.50 12.26 4.45
CA SER A 65 -3.26 11.48 4.53
C SER A 65 -3.03 10.65 3.26
N ILE A 66 -4.09 10.06 2.72
CA ILE A 66 -4.02 9.29 1.48
C ILE A 66 -3.64 10.19 0.31
N LYS A 67 -4.24 11.38 0.22
CA LYS A 67 -3.92 12.34 -0.83
C LYS A 67 -2.45 12.74 -0.80
N ASN A 68 -1.94 13.06 0.37
CA ASN A 68 -0.54 13.43 0.54
C ASN A 68 0.39 12.26 0.19
N TRP A 69 0.04 11.06 0.60
CA TRP A 69 0.79 9.86 0.26
C TRP A 69 0.82 9.64 -1.26
N LYS A 70 -0.31 9.79 -1.93
CA LYS A 70 -0.39 9.64 -3.38
C LYS A 70 0.57 10.57 -4.11
N GLU A 71 0.63 11.84 -3.71
CA GLU A 71 1.53 12.81 -4.30
C GLU A 71 3.00 12.40 -4.13
N ASN A 72 3.37 11.97 -2.93
CA ASN A 72 4.72 11.49 -2.65
C ASN A 72 5.07 10.23 -3.46
N ALA A 73 4.14 9.29 -3.55
CA ALA A 73 4.33 8.05 -4.29
C ALA A 73 4.52 8.31 -5.78
N GLU A 74 3.71 9.17 -6.37
CA GLU A 74 3.83 9.52 -7.79
C GLU A 74 5.16 10.19 -8.10
N HIS A 75 5.61 11.08 -7.21
CA HIS A 75 6.90 11.73 -7.35
C HIS A 75 8.06 10.72 -7.31
N ALA A 76 8.03 9.78 -6.37
CA ALA A 76 9.05 8.75 -6.26
C ALA A 76 9.09 7.84 -7.50
N PHE A 77 7.93 7.42 -8.01
CA PHE A 77 7.87 6.63 -9.24
C PHE A 77 8.36 7.42 -10.46
N ALA A 78 8.05 8.71 -10.53
CA ALA A 78 8.51 9.56 -11.64
C ALA A 78 10.04 9.67 -11.65
N GLN A 79 10.65 9.83 -10.47
CA GLN A 79 12.11 9.89 -10.36
C GLN A 79 12.79 8.62 -10.87
N GLU A 80 12.21 7.47 -10.59
CA GLU A 80 12.77 6.18 -11.01
C GLU A 80 12.30 5.77 -12.41
N GLN A 81 11.40 6.52 -13.04
CA GLN A 81 10.77 6.18 -14.33
C GLN A 81 10.18 4.77 -14.29
N GLY A 82 9.72 4.33 -13.10
CA GLY A 82 9.46 2.92 -12.84
C GLY A 82 8.07 2.44 -13.21
N ARG A 83 7.08 3.34 -13.26
CA ARG A 83 5.69 2.91 -13.44
C ARG A 83 5.48 2.13 -14.72
N LYS A 84 5.92 2.66 -15.86
CA LYS A 84 5.79 2.01 -17.16
C LYS A 84 6.72 0.81 -17.31
N LYS A 85 7.86 0.83 -16.64
CA LYS A 85 8.82 -0.25 -16.69
C LYS A 85 8.32 -1.50 -15.97
N TRP A 86 7.73 -1.32 -14.77
CA TRP A 86 7.42 -2.43 -13.88
C TRP A 86 5.99 -2.94 -13.95
N TYR A 87 5.04 -2.10 -14.35
CA TYR A 87 3.63 -2.47 -14.31
C TYR A 87 3.04 -2.59 -15.71
N GLN A 88 2.47 -3.76 -15.99
CA GLN A 88 1.63 -3.95 -17.14
C GLN A 88 0.27 -3.30 -16.92
N SER A 89 -0.26 -3.45 -15.72
CA SER A 89 -1.50 -2.81 -15.30
C SER A 89 -1.55 -2.69 -13.81
N TYR A 90 -2.30 -1.72 -13.31
CA TYR A 90 -2.61 -1.60 -11.90
C TYR A 90 -3.91 -0.84 -11.71
N LYS A 91 -4.51 -1.05 -10.55
CA LYS A 91 -5.68 -0.30 -10.13
C LYS A 91 -5.58 0.00 -8.65
N THR A 92 -5.88 1.23 -8.30
CA THR A 92 -5.90 1.68 -6.90
C THR A 92 -7.34 1.97 -6.51
N ARG A 93 -7.76 1.40 -5.38
CA ARG A 93 -9.08 1.65 -4.81
C ARG A 93 -8.92 2.21 -3.42
N ILE A 94 -9.77 3.16 -3.06
CA ILE A 94 -9.80 3.76 -1.73
C ILE A 94 -11.13 3.39 -1.10
N ALA A 95 -11.07 2.84 0.10
CA ALA A 95 -12.26 2.36 0.80
C ALA A 95 -12.25 2.84 2.24
N LYS A 96 -13.44 3.10 2.78
CA LYS A 96 -13.61 3.37 4.20
C LYS A 96 -13.81 2.06 4.93
N ILE A 97 -13.02 1.82 5.96
CA ILE A 97 -13.19 0.69 6.86
C ILE A 97 -14.11 1.14 7.98
N GLU A 98 -15.35 0.77 7.90
CA GLU A 98 -16.35 1.18 8.88
C GLU A 98 -16.30 0.32 10.13
N ARG A 99 -15.88 -0.92 10.00
CA ARG A 99 -15.84 -1.89 11.08
C ARG A 99 -14.82 -2.96 10.76
N ASP A 100 -14.10 -3.42 11.75
CA ASP A 100 -13.26 -4.60 11.64
C ASP A 100 -13.42 -5.49 12.87
N TYR A 101 -13.05 -6.74 12.73
CA TYR A 101 -12.98 -7.68 13.83
C TYR A 101 -12.01 -8.79 13.47
N GLY A 102 -11.46 -9.43 14.47
CA GLY A 102 -10.46 -10.44 14.22
C GLY A 102 -10.37 -11.48 15.31
N PHE A 103 -9.50 -12.42 15.09
CA PHE A 103 -9.21 -13.49 16.04
C PHE A 103 -7.70 -13.74 16.02
N ASP A 104 -7.14 -13.89 17.21
CA ASP A 104 -5.75 -14.31 17.37
C ASP A 104 -5.72 -15.45 18.39
N LYS A 105 -5.30 -16.62 17.95
CA LYS A 105 -5.25 -17.84 18.77
C LYS A 105 -4.43 -17.64 20.05
N ASP A 106 -3.39 -16.81 19.98
CA ASP A 106 -2.46 -16.62 21.08
C ASP A 106 -2.93 -15.59 22.12
N TYR A 107 -4.08 -14.95 21.88
CA TYR A 107 -4.65 -13.92 22.75
C TYR A 107 -5.94 -14.32 23.46
N GLU A 108 -6.20 -15.60 23.62
CA GLU A 108 -7.37 -16.06 24.37
C GLU A 108 -7.08 -16.23 25.86
#